data_1fc110db7577bfec70e836383cb20ae2
#
_entry.id   1fc110db7577bfec70e836383cb20ae2
#
_cell.length_a   1.000
_cell.length_b   1.000
_cell.length_c   1.000
_cell.angle_alpha   90.00
_cell.angle_beta   90.00
_cell.angle_gamma   90.00
#
_symmetry.space_group_name_H-M   'P 1'
#
loop_
_entity.id
_entity.type
_entity.pdbx_description
1 polymer ?
#
loop_
_entity_poly.entity_id
_entity_poly.type
_entity_poly.pdbx_seq_one_letter_code
_entity_poly.pdbx_strand_id
1 'polypeptide(L)'
;MEVIRGLGDETVTRAEAAVFFNRLFGLDPTVEEQVYLPDVAPDYWAWSDIQTAARSGYDWQRPDGRLPQGFFMRRGYLYLADAEGYFLKNTYEGSLRFGPSGRYTSGSLELDDYVAAMLERNTDDSMTREEKLRAAYLYVRDSFEYLRRNYYRIGDVGWATQEALTMYSTGKGNCYCYASAFWAAARQLGYQAKVVSGIYGKTERAPHGWVEIIHEDGVRLTYDVEIEMVMRRKNERGDAYAMTDGYRSFHGYVEMPYKDDMIPRYINEGMLPS
;
A
#
# COMPACT_ATOMS: atom_id res chain seq x y z
N MET A 1 8.92 24.42 -29.60
CA MET A 1 8.98 22.96 -29.26
C MET A 1 10.27 22.44 -29.90
N GLU A 2 11.39 22.63 -29.19
CA GLU A 2 12.67 22.10 -29.62
C GLU A 2 12.71 20.60 -29.31
N VAL A 3 12.78 19.83 -30.36
CA VAL A 3 12.91 18.37 -30.31
C VAL A 3 14.28 18.08 -29.68
N ILE A 4 14.29 17.33 -28.58
CA ILE A 4 15.51 16.76 -28.00
C ILE A 4 16.07 15.77 -29.03
N ARG A 5 16.96 16.26 -29.87
CA ARG A 5 17.76 15.41 -30.80
C ARG A 5 19.04 15.02 -30.06
N GLY A 6 19.22 13.72 -29.87
CA GLY A 6 20.52 13.12 -29.59
C GLY A 6 20.84 12.91 -28.11
N LEU A 7 19.97 12.22 -27.41
CA LEU A 7 20.42 11.37 -26.32
C LEU A 7 20.59 9.97 -26.94
N GLY A 8 21.73 9.76 -27.59
CA GLY A 8 22.25 8.44 -27.84
C GLY A 8 22.46 7.73 -26.48
N ASP A 9 23.08 6.57 -26.43
CA ASP A 9 23.33 5.71 -25.25
C ASP A 9 24.05 6.38 -24.05
N GLU A 10 23.95 7.71 -23.88
CA GLU A 10 24.51 8.45 -22.77
C GLU A 10 23.55 8.43 -21.58
N THR A 11 24.08 8.09 -20.41
CA THR A 11 23.35 8.12 -19.13
C THR A 11 22.99 9.56 -18.77
N VAL A 12 21.70 9.82 -18.59
CA VAL A 12 21.21 11.12 -18.11
C VAL A 12 21.61 11.29 -16.65
N THR A 13 22.30 12.37 -16.33
CA THR A 13 22.63 12.71 -14.94
C THR A 13 21.38 13.13 -14.16
N ARG A 14 21.41 13.05 -12.83
CA ARG A 14 20.31 13.53 -11.99
C ARG A 14 19.99 15.02 -12.21
N ALA A 15 21.01 15.82 -12.46
CA ALA A 15 20.89 17.25 -12.78
C ALA A 15 20.11 17.48 -14.08
N GLU A 16 20.48 16.79 -15.13
CA GLU A 16 19.77 16.84 -16.44
C GLU A 16 18.35 16.33 -16.32
N ALA A 17 18.11 15.27 -15.54
CA ALA A 17 16.77 14.77 -15.27
C ALA A 17 15.92 15.81 -14.49
N ALA A 18 16.46 16.52 -13.51
CA ALA A 18 15.76 17.56 -12.77
C ALA A 18 15.35 18.71 -13.71
N VAL A 19 16.26 19.21 -14.55
CA VAL A 19 15.97 20.25 -15.56
C VAL A 19 14.90 19.78 -16.54
N PHE A 20 15.01 18.55 -17.03
CA PHE A 20 14.05 17.97 -17.96
C PHE A 20 12.63 17.87 -17.34
N PHE A 21 12.52 17.35 -16.14
CA PHE A 21 11.24 17.21 -15.45
C PHE A 21 10.62 18.57 -15.10
N ASN A 22 11.39 19.52 -14.62
CA ASN A 22 10.87 20.87 -14.37
C ASN A 22 10.25 21.48 -15.62
N ARG A 23 10.93 21.38 -16.75
CA ARG A 23 10.42 21.87 -18.05
C ARG A 23 9.18 21.10 -18.52
N LEU A 24 9.18 19.77 -18.36
CA LEU A 24 8.05 18.92 -18.75
C LEU A 24 6.77 19.25 -17.97
N PHE A 25 6.91 19.55 -16.68
CA PHE A 25 5.79 19.84 -15.78
C PHE A 25 5.53 21.34 -15.58
N GLY A 26 6.24 22.20 -16.32
CA GLY A 26 6.06 23.65 -16.27
C GLY A 26 6.42 24.27 -14.93
N LEU A 27 7.38 23.66 -14.21
CA LEU A 27 7.86 24.19 -12.93
C LEU A 27 8.89 25.28 -13.20
N ASP A 28 8.65 26.46 -12.61
CA ASP A 28 9.62 27.55 -12.65
C ASP A 28 10.74 27.27 -11.62
N PRO A 29 12.02 27.27 -12.00
CA PRO A 29 13.15 27.05 -11.11
C PRO A 29 13.45 28.26 -10.20
N THR A 30 12.43 28.87 -9.61
CA THR A 30 12.57 29.89 -8.56
C THR A 30 12.74 29.25 -7.19
N VAL A 31 13.72 29.70 -6.42
CA VAL A 31 14.06 29.12 -5.13
C VAL A 31 13.66 30.07 -4.01
N GLU A 32 12.45 29.86 -3.46
CA GLU A 32 11.97 30.58 -2.28
C GLU A 32 12.47 29.94 -0.96
N GLU A 33 12.54 28.61 -0.92
CA GLU A 33 13.05 27.83 0.20
C GLU A 33 14.10 26.83 -0.26
N GLN A 34 15.21 26.74 0.46
CA GLN A 34 16.32 25.85 0.11
C GLN A 34 16.17 24.51 0.81
N VAL A 35 16.29 23.42 0.04
CA VAL A 35 16.48 22.08 0.58
C VAL A 35 17.96 21.82 0.72
N TYR A 36 18.38 21.32 1.89
CA TYR A 36 19.79 20.97 2.08
C TYR A 36 20.16 19.73 1.26
N LEU A 37 21.05 19.90 0.31
CA LEU A 37 21.60 18.85 -0.54
C LEU A 37 23.14 18.88 -0.39
N PRO A 38 23.73 17.95 0.36
CA PRO A 38 25.14 18.00 0.71
C PRO A 38 26.09 17.79 -0.46
N ASP A 39 25.60 17.19 -1.54
CA ASP A 39 26.34 16.85 -2.77
C ASP A 39 26.14 17.86 -3.91
N VAL A 40 25.37 18.93 -3.68
CA VAL A 40 25.09 19.95 -4.69
C VAL A 40 25.47 21.32 -4.18
N ALA A 41 26.56 21.89 -4.72
CA ALA A 41 27.01 23.23 -4.36
C ALA A 41 26.06 24.31 -4.90
N PRO A 42 25.85 25.43 -4.18
CA PRO A 42 24.94 26.50 -4.61
C PRO A 42 25.31 27.17 -5.95
N ASP A 43 26.55 27.07 -6.39
CA ASP A 43 27.04 27.55 -7.68
C ASP A 43 26.98 26.49 -8.79
N TYR A 44 26.43 25.32 -8.51
CA TYR A 44 26.24 24.28 -9.53
C TYR A 44 25.21 24.71 -10.58
N TRP A 45 25.50 24.47 -11.85
CA TRP A 45 24.72 24.97 -13.01
C TRP A 45 23.21 24.61 -12.96
N ALA A 46 22.85 23.49 -12.39
CA ALA A 46 21.47 23.04 -12.26
C ALA A 46 20.91 23.17 -10.83
N TRP A 47 21.57 23.96 -9.97
CA TRP A 47 21.21 24.04 -8.55
C TRP A 47 19.75 24.45 -8.33
N SER A 48 19.26 25.49 -9.02
CA SER A 48 17.86 25.94 -8.90
C SER A 48 16.86 24.89 -9.40
N ASP A 49 17.18 24.19 -10.49
CA ASP A 49 16.33 23.11 -10.99
C ASP A 49 16.30 21.91 -10.04
N ILE A 50 17.44 21.54 -9.47
CA ILE A 50 17.52 20.45 -8.47
C ILE A 50 16.75 20.83 -7.21
N GLN A 51 16.86 22.08 -6.72
CA GLN A 51 16.08 22.57 -5.59
C GLN A 51 14.57 22.52 -5.86
N THR A 52 14.16 22.93 -7.06
CA THR A 52 12.76 22.90 -7.48
C THR A 52 12.25 21.47 -7.59
N ALA A 53 13.02 20.56 -8.20
CA ALA A 53 12.69 19.15 -8.29
C ALA A 53 12.58 18.49 -6.91
N ALA A 54 13.50 18.78 -6.01
CA ALA A 54 13.49 18.28 -4.62
C ALA A 54 12.20 18.69 -3.88
N ARG A 55 11.82 19.96 -3.98
CA ARG A 55 10.58 20.46 -3.36
C ARG A 55 9.31 19.92 -4.00
N SER A 56 9.31 19.74 -5.32
CA SER A 56 8.15 19.20 -6.02
C SER A 56 7.96 17.70 -5.84
N GLY A 57 8.89 17.03 -5.16
CA GLY A 57 8.78 15.62 -4.84
C GLY A 57 9.28 14.68 -5.94
N TYR A 58 10.04 15.16 -6.89
CA TYR A 58 10.76 14.33 -7.88
C TYR A 58 12.10 13.84 -7.36
N ASP A 59 12.62 14.47 -6.31
CA ASP A 59 13.82 13.99 -5.65
C ASP A 59 13.50 12.84 -4.72
N TRP A 60 14.20 11.74 -4.94
CA TRP A 60 14.07 10.51 -4.18
C TRP A 60 15.07 10.43 -3.01
N GLN A 61 15.84 11.49 -2.78
CA GLN A 61 16.75 11.54 -1.65
C GLN A 61 15.99 11.73 -0.34
N ARG A 62 16.49 11.09 0.69
CA ARG A 62 16.04 11.33 2.07
C ARG A 62 16.51 12.72 2.52
N PRO A 63 15.91 13.30 3.58
CA PRO A 63 16.36 14.60 4.14
C PRO A 63 17.83 14.64 4.53
N ASP A 64 18.45 13.48 4.81
CA ASP A 64 19.88 13.32 5.09
C ASP A 64 20.77 13.22 3.84
N GLY A 65 20.19 13.41 2.64
CA GLY A 65 20.87 13.35 1.35
C GLY A 65 21.17 11.93 0.84
N ARG A 66 20.73 10.88 1.55
CA ARG A 66 20.96 9.49 1.15
C ARG A 66 19.84 9.00 0.23
N LEU A 67 20.17 8.06 -0.64
CA LEU A 67 19.16 7.34 -1.41
C LEU A 67 18.31 6.45 -0.49
N PRO A 68 17.01 6.27 -0.76
CA PRO A 68 16.20 5.30 -0.05
C PRO A 68 16.79 3.91 -0.22
N GLN A 69 16.66 3.09 0.82
CA GLN A 69 17.01 1.67 0.80
C GLN A 69 15.89 0.88 1.46
N GLY A 70 15.64 -0.33 0.97
CA GLY A 70 14.52 -1.13 1.48
C GLY A 70 13.17 -0.54 1.10
N PHE A 71 12.16 -0.81 1.90
CA PHE A 71 10.82 -0.25 1.71
C PHE A 71 10.77 1.22 2.11
N PHE A 72 10.20 2.03 1.25
CA PHE A 72 9.89 3.43 1.56
C PHE A 72 8.63 3.89 0.84
N MET A 73 8.00 4.92 1.38
CA MET A 73 6.77 5.47 0.83
C MET A 73 7.00 6.88 0.28
N ARG A 74 6.33 7.16 -0.83
CA ARG A 74 6.26 8.51 -1.40
C ARG A 74 4.87 8.78 -1.94
N ARG A 75 4.22 9.83 -1.45
CA ARG A 75 2.84 10.19 -1.83
C ARG A 75 1.88 9.00 -1.74
N GLY A 76 1.95 8.27 -0.64
CA GLY A 76 1.12 7.09 -0.41
C GLY A 76 1.48 5.84 -1.21
N TYR A 77 2.42 5.89 -2.16
CA TYR A 77 2.89 4.72 -2.90
C TYR A 77 4.11 4.08 -2.24
N LEU A 78 4.13 2.75 -2.24
CA LEU A 78 5.26 1.96 -1.76
C LEU A 78 6.25 1.71 -2.89
N TYR A 79 7.53 1.81 -2.54
CA TYR A 79 8.67 1.46 -3.37
C TYR A 79 9.61 0.56 -2.60
N LEU A 80 10.43 -0.19 -3.32
CA LEU A 80 11.51 -0.99 -2.77
C LEU A 80 12.79 -0.65 -3.53
N ALA A 81 13.85 -0.29 -2.80
CA ALA A 81 15.16 -0.04 -3.36
C ALA A 81 16.21 -1.01 -2.78
N ASP A 82 17.18 -1.36 -3.63
CA ASP A 82 18.34 -2.18 -3.22
C ASP A 82 19.31 -1.40 -2.32
N ALA A 83 20.42 -2.05 -1.97
CA ALA A 83 21.45 -1.46 -1.13
C ALA A 83 22.17 -0.27 -1.78
N GLU A 84 22.17 -0.20 -3.09
CA GLU A 84 22.73 0.88 -3.90
C GLU A 84 21.73 2.01 -4.13
N GLY A 85 20.45 1.83 -3.74
CA GLY A 85 19.37 2.81 -3.90
C GLY A 85 18.64 2.73 -5.25
N TYR A 86 18.85 1.68 -6.06
CA TYR A 86 18.09 1.48 -7.29
C TYR A 86 16.74 0.87 -7.01
N PHE A 87 15.71 1.43 -7.63
CA PHE A 87 14.34 0.90 -7.47
C PHE A 87 14.19 -0.45 -8.15
N LEU A 88 13.70 -1.41 -7.39
CA LEU A 88 13.32 -2.69 -7.91
C LEU A 88 12.06 -2.55 -8.77
N LYS A 89 12.11 -3.05 -10.00
CA LYS A 89 11.04 -2.95 -11.01
C LYS A 89 10.73 -4.30 -11.60
N ASN A 90 9.46 -4.51 -11.99
CA ASN A 90 8.99 -5.75 -12.61
C ASN A 90 9.38 -7.00 -11.82
N THR A 91 9.28 -6.94 -10.50
CA THR A 91 9.71 -7.98 -9.58
C THR A 91 8.72 -8.19 -8.45
N TYR A 92 9.01 -9.15 -7.59
CA TYR A 92 8.26 -9.45 -6.38
C TYR A 92 9.20 -9.41 -5.16
N GLU A 93 8.66 -8.95 -4.03
CA GLU A 93 9.23 -9.13 -2.70
C GLU A 93 8.20 -9.83 -1.82
N GLY A 94 8.41 -11.11 -1.58
CA GLY A 94 7.35 -11.96 -1.06
C GLY A 94 6.13 -11.95 -1.98
N SER A 95 4.96 -11.64 -1.44
CA SER A 95 3.74 -11.50 -2.23
C SER A 95 3.52 -10.09 -2.83
N LEU A 96 4.42 -9.14 -2.55
CA LEU A 96 4.30 -7.76 -3.03
C LEU A 96 4.91 -7.65 -4.44
N ARG A 97 4.10 -7.14 -5.38
CA ARG A 97 4.52 -6.95 -6.77
C ARG A 97 4.92 -5.49 -7.00
N PHE A 98 6.08 -5.28 -7.63
CA PHE A 98 6.55 -3.96 -8.08
C PHE A 98 6.50 -3.87 -9.60
N GLY A 99 5.78 -2.88 -10.11
CA GLY A 99 5.56 -2.66 -11.53
C GLY A 99 6.74 -2.00 -12.25
N PRO A 100 6.58 -1.62 -13.53
CA PRO A 100 7.62 -0.99 -14.32
C PRO A 100 8.05 0.39 -13.80
N SER A 101 7.20 1.08 -13.07
CA SER A 101 7.52 2.36 -12.40
C SER A 101 8.29 2.19 -11.10
N GLY A 102 8.49 0.96 -10.60
CA GLY A 102 9.04 0.68 -9.27
C GLY A 102 8.03 0.80 -8.13
N ARG A 103 6.77 1.17 -8.41
CA ARG A 103 5.70 1.20 -7.42
C ARG A 103 5.18 -0.21 -7.15
N TYR A 104 4.82 -0.47 -5.89
CA TYR A 104 3.95 -1.59 -5.60
C TYR A 104 2.65 -1.47 -6.41
N THR A 105 2.10 -2.60 -6.83
CA THR A 105 0.79 -2.64 -7.48
C THR A 105 -0.03 -3.86 -7.07
N SER A 106 -1.30 -3.62 -6.79
CA SER A 106 -2.32 -4.66 -6.60
C SER A 106 -2.73 -5.35 -7.92
N GLY A 107 -2.27 -4.82 -9.07
CA GLY A 107 -2.73 -5.18 -10.40
C GLY A 107 -3.85 -4.27 -10.94
N SER A 108 -4.36 -3.35 -10.13
CA SER A 108 -5.32 -2.30 -10.52
C SER A 108 -4.74 -0.94 -10.18
N LEU A 109 -4.37 -0.17 -11.20
CA LEU A 109 -3.84 1.19 -11.00
C LEU A 109 -4.85 2.09 -10.29
N GLU A 110 -6.13 1.95 -10.60
CA GLU A 110 -7.20 2.72 -9.96
C GLU A 110 -7.27 2.43 -8.46
N LEU A 111 -7.19 1.16 -8.04
CA LEU A 111 -7.14 0.79 -6.63
C LEU A 111 -5.88 1.34 -5.96
N ASP A 112 -4.72 1.19 -6.61
CA ASP A 112 -3.44 1.66 -6.08
C ASP A 112 -3.48 3.18 -5.83
N ASP A 113 -4.12 3.96 -6.73
CA ASP A 113 -4.31 5.40 -6.60
C ASP A 113 -5.29 5.77 -5.46
N TYR A 114 -6.40 5.05 -5.30
CA TYR A 114 -7.31 5.25 -4.16
C TYR A 114 -6.60 5.02 -2.82
N VAL A 115 -5.86 3.92 -2.72
CA VAL A 115 -5.14 3.58 -1.49
C VAL A 115 -4.04 4.59 -1.21
N ALA A 116 -3.27 5.00 -2.24
CA ALA A 116 -2.24 6.01 -2.09
C ALA A 116 -2.81 7.35 -1.57
N ALA A 117 -3.91 7.82 -2.18
CA ALA A 117 -4.56 9.05 -1.76
C ALA A 117 -5.14 8.95 -0.33
N MET A 118 -5.63 7.78 0.07
CA MET A 118 -6.08 7.54 1.43
C MET A 118 -4.91 7.60 2.42
N LEU A 119 -3.81 6.90 2.14
CA LEU A 119 -2.63 6.90 2.99
C LEU A 119 -2.00 8.29 3.12
N GLU A 120 -1.87 9.04 2.01
CA GLU A 120 -1.32 10.39 2.01
C GLU A 120 -2.13 11.36 2.89
N ARG A 121 -3.46 11.19 2.97
CA ARG A 121 -4.32 12.04 3.80
C ARG A 121 -4.37 11.66 5.27
N ASN A 122 -4.12 10.41 5.60
CA ASN A 122 -4.31 9.87 6.96
C ASN A 122 -3.01 9.48 7.66
N THR A 123 -1.87 9.64 6.99
CA THR A 123 -0.55 9.31 7.56
C THR A 123 0.48 10.39 7.17
N ASP A 124 1.56 10.47 7.93
CA ASP A 124 2.69 11.34 7.65
C ASP A 124 4.03 10.61 7.87
N ASP A 125 5.13 11.28 7.52
CA ASP A 125 6.47 10.69 7.56
C ASP A 125 7.00 10.47 9.00
N SER A 126 6.39 11.07 10.01
CA SER A 126 6.76 10.86 11.42
C SER A 126 6.18 9.56 11.98
N MET A 127 5.13 9.02 11.36
CA MET A 127 4.48 7.80 11.77
C MET A 127 5.34 6.57 11.44
N THR A 128 5.45 5.66 12.39
CA THR A 128 5.96 4.32 12.15
C THR A 128 5.05 3.54 11.19
N ARG A 129 5.57 2.49 10.60
CA ARG A 129 4.79 1.60 9.71
C ARG A 129 3.57 1.02 10.40
N GLU A 130 3.68 0.66 11.69
CA GLU A 130 2.58 0.14 12.49
C GLU A 130 1.50 1.22 12.77
N GLU A 131 1.90 2.44 13.06
CA GLU A 131 0.96 3.56 13.23
C GLU A 131 0.21 3.87 11.93
N LYS A 132 0.89 3.79 10.78
CA LYS A 132 0.25 3.90 9.46
C LYS A 132 -0.74 2.76 9.20
N LEU A 133 -0.39 1.53 9.58
CA LEU A 133 -1.30 0.38 9.49
C LEU A 133 -2.55 0.58 10.35
N ARG A 134 -2.37 1.06 11.59
CA ARG A 134 -3.49 1.37 12.49
C ARG A 134 -4.37 2.49 11.93
N ALA A 135 -3.78 3.55 11.38
CA ALA A 135 -4.51 4.65 10.75
C ALA A 135 -5.34 4.16 9.55
N ALA A 136 -4.77 3.33 8.69
CA ALA A 136 -5.47 2.71 7.57
C ALA A 136 -6.64 1.82 8.03
N TYR A 137 -6.44 1.01 9.08
CA TYR A 137 -7.48 0.19 9.68
C TYR A 137 -8.65 1.04 10.18
N LEU A 138 -8.35 2.09 10.93
CA LEU A 138 -9.35 3.01 11.48
C LEU A 138 -10.11 3.74 10.37
N TYR A 139 -9.42 4.18 9.33
CA TYR A 139 -10.05 4.78 8.16
C TYR A 139 -11.06 3.83 7.51
N VAL A 140 -10.67 2.60 7.21
CA VAL A 140 -11.56 1.62 6.58
C VAL A 140 -12.75 1.29 7.49
N ARG A 141 -12.54 1.19 8.80
CA ARG A 141 -13.61 0.93 9.77
C ARG A 141 -14.65 2.05 9.82
N ASP A 142 -14.20 3.31 9.78
CA ASP A 142 -15.04 4.46 10.13
C ASP A 142 -15.60 5.20 8.90
N SER A 143 -14.99 5.03 7.71
CA SER A 143 -15.33 5.81 6.51
C SER A 143 -16.35 5.15 5.59
N PHE A 144 -16.61 3.85 5.76
CA PHE A 144 -17.45 3.09 4.85
C PHE A 144 -18.75 2.61 5.48
N GLU A 145 -19.74 2.32 4.62
CA GLU A 145 -21.04 1.80 5.03
C GLU A 145 -21.17 0.31 4.67
N TYR A 146 -21.79 -0.46 5.59
CA TYR A 146 -22.10 -1.86 5.30
C TYR A 146 -23.26 -1.95 4.29
N LEU A 147 -23.01 -2.68 3.19
CA LEU A 147 -23.99 -3.03 2.18
C LEU A 147 -23.91 -4.52 1.91
N ARG A 148 -25.01 -5.25 2.16
CA ARG A 148 -25.07 -6.68 1.88
C ARG A 148 -24.86 -6.96 0.39
N ARG A 149 -23.91 -7.86 0.08
CA ARG A 149 -23.52 -8.28 -1.27
C ARG A 149 -23.40 -9.81 -1.33
N ASN A 150 -22.99 -10.33 -2.49
CA ASN A 150 -22.73 -11.75 -2.67
C ASN A 150 -21.60 -12.23 -1.75
N TYR A 151 -21.69 -13.49 -1.36
CA TYR A 151 -20.63 -14.19 -0.61
C TYR A 151 -19.80 -15.03 -1.56
N TYR A 152 -18.54 -15.23 -1.22
CA TYR A 152 -17.63 -16.05 -1.97
C TYR A 152 -17.66 -17.50 -1.48
N ARG A 153 -17.53 -18.44 -2.42
CA ARG A 153 -17.49 -19.87 -2.12
C ARG A 153 -16.06 -20.31 -1.87
N ILE A 154 -15.91 -21.51 -1.29
CA ILE A 154 -14.60 -22.14 -1.16
C ILE A 154 -13.95 -22.25 -2.54
N GLY A 155 -12.74 -21.73 -2.66
CA GLY A 155 -11.97 -21.76 -3.91
C GLY A 155 -12.28 -20.66 -4.92
N ASP A 156 -13.19 -19.73 -4.62
CA ASP A 156 -13.32 -18.50 -5.40
C ASP A 156 -12.06 -17.64 -5.22
N VAL A 157 -11.52 -17.13 -6.33
CA VAL A 157 -10.30 -16.31 -6.37
C VAL A 157 -10.50 -15.10 -7.26
N GLY A 158 -9.59 -14.12 -7.16
CA GLY A 158 -9.62 -12.93 -8.01
C GLY A 158 -10.59 -11.85 -7.54
N TRP A 159 -11.19 -12.02 -6.39
CA TRP A 159 -12.19 -11.07 -5.88
C TRP A 159 -11.59 -9.94 -5.02
N ALA A 160 -10.44 -10.16 -4.37
CA ALA A 160 -9.91 -9.21 -3.39
C ALA A 160 -9.68 -7.82 -3.99
N THR A 161 -9.00 -7.72 -5.14
CA THR A 161 -8.76 -6.44 -5.81
C THR A 161 -10.07 -5.76 -6.22
N GLN A 162 -11.02 -6.51 -6.77
CA GLN A 162 -12.31 -5.96 -7.21
C GLN A 162 -13.18 -5.50 -6.03
N GLU A 163 -13.19 -6.26 -4.93
CA GLU A 163 -13.96 -5.87 -3.73
C GLU A 163 -13.33 -4.67 -3.01
N ALA A 164 -12.00 -4.57 -2.99
CA ALA A 164 -11.31 -3.37 -2.51
C ALA A 164 -11.66 -2.15 -3.37
N LEU A 165 -11.56 -2.27 -4.70
CA LEU A 165 -11.93 -1.19 -5.63
C LEU A 165 -13.39 -0.77 -5.45
N THR A 166 -14.30 -1.74 -5.32
CA THR A 166 -15.72 -1.46 -5.03
C THR A 166 -15.88 -0.65 -3.75
N MET A 167 -15.17 -1.02 -2.68
CA MET A 167 -15.26 -0.31 -1.40
C MET A 167 -14.77 1.13 -1.51
N TYR A 168 -13.58 1.34 -2.10
CA TYR A 168 -13.03 2.68 -2.25
C TYR A 168 -13.82 3.57 -3.20
N SER A 169 -14.36 3.03 -4.29
CA SER A 169 -15.07 3.81 -5.29
C SER A 169 -16.52 4.12 -4.91
N THR A 170 -17.20 3.21 -4.19
CA THR A 170 -18.63 3.38 -3.85
C THR A 170 -18.88 3.79 -2.40
N GLY A 171 -17.90 3.58 -1.51
CA GLY A 171 -18.05 3.78 -0.08
C GLY A 171 -18.87 2.72 0.64
N LYS A 172 -19.27 1.62 -0.05
CA LYS A 172 -20.20 0.63 0.47
C LYS A 172 -19.79 -0.79 0.11
N GLY A 173 -19.92 -1.72 1.08
CA GLY A 173 -19.60 -3.11 0.85
C GLY A 173 -19.90 -4.02 2.05
N ASN A 174 -19.73 -5.33 1.85
CA ASN A 174 -19.87 -6.32 2.92
C ASN A 174 -18.53 -6.65 3.59
N CYS A 175 -18.48 -7.67 4.44
CA CYS A 175 -17.26 -8.09 5.14
C CYS A 175 -16.07 -8.35 4.20
N TYR A 176 -16.30 -8.90 3.01
CA TYR A 176 -15.25 -9.11 2.01
C TYR A 176 -14.67 -7.81 1.47
N CYS A 177 -15.53 -6.80 1.25
CA CYS A 177 -15.08 -5.48 0.80
C CYS A 177 -14.27 -4.75 1.90
N TYR A 178 -14.71 -4.83 3.17
CA TYR A 178 -13.96 -4.30 4.31
C TYR A 178 -12.59 -4.96 4.45
N ALA A 179 -12.55 -6.30 4.41
CA ALA A 179 -11.30 -7.06 4.46
C ALA A 179 -10.38 -6.69 3.28
N SER A 180 -10.91 -6.64 2.06
CA SER A 180 -10.13 -6.34 0.86
C SER A 180 -9.61 -4.90 0.85
N ALA A 181 -10.38 -3.93 1.33
CA ALA A 181 -9.94 -2.54 1.42
C ALA A 181 -8.76 -2.39 2.40
N PHE A 182 -8.84 -3.03 3.57
CA PHE A 182 -7.75 -3.02 4.53
C PHE A 182 -6.54 -3.83 4.03
N TRP A 183 -6.75 -4.98 3.40
CA TRP A 183 -5.70 -5.76 2.76
C TRP A 183 -4.91 -4.94 1.73
N ALA A 184 -5.59 -4.18 0.86
CA ALA A 184 -4.94 -3.34 -0.13
C ALA A 184 -4.05 -2.26 0.54
N ALA A 185 -4.55 -1.63 1.61
CA ALA A 185 -3.79 -0.65 2.38
C ALA A 185 -2.58 -1.28 3.09
N ALA A 186 -2.74 -2.44 3.72
CA ALA A 186 -1.66 -3.15 4.40
C ALA A 186 -0.54 -3.53 3.41
N ARG A 187 -0.89 -4.03 2.22
CA ARG A 187 0.10 -4.34 1.18
C ARG A 187 0.80 -3.11 0.65
N GLN A 188 0.10 -2.00 0.47
CA GLN A 188 0.70 -0.73 0.07
C GLN A 188 1.59 -0.13 1.16
N LEU A 189 1.45 -0.56 2.40
CA LEU A 189 2.38 -0.28 3.51
C LEU A 189 3.54 -1.30 3.59
N GLY A 190 3.61 -2.27 2.67
CA GLY A 190 4.68 -3.27 2.58
C GLY A 190 4.47 -4.51 3.45
N TYR A 191 3.28 -4.75 3.99
CA TYR A 191 2.99 -5.97 4.75
C TYR A 191 2.69 -7.16 3.86
N GLN A 192 3.15 -8.35 4.29
CA GLN A 192 2.76 -9.63 3.71
C GLN A 192 1.35 -9.99 4.21
N ALA A 193 0.35 -9.37 3.60
CA ALA A 193 -1.05 -9.51 3.97
C ALA A 193 -1.81 -10.41 3.00
N LYS A 194 -2.70 -11.25 3.52
CA LYS A 194 -3.68 -12.03 2.75
C LYS A 194 -5.10 -11.74 3.20
N VAL A 195 -6.02 -11.77 2.26
CA VAL A 195 -7.45 -11.80 2.56
C VAL A 195 -7.87 -13.26 2.76
N VAL A 196 -8.62 -13.52 3.81
CA VAL A 196 -9.13 -14.84 4.14
C VAL A 196 -10.65 -14.85 3.99
N SER A 197 -11.15 -15.87 3.29
CA SER A 197 -12.56 -16.23 3.26
C SER A 197 -12.79 -17.43 4.20
N GLY A 198 -13.77 -17.31 5.07
CA GLY A 198 -14.04 -18.37 6.05
C GLY A 198 -15.40 -18.23 6.69
N ILE A 199 -15.52 -18.76 7.89
CA ILE A 199 -16.73 -18.75 8.71
C ILE A 199 -16.41 -18.07 10.03
N TYR A 200 -17.26 -17.18 10.46
CA TYR A 200 -17.21 -16.53 11.75
C TYR A 200 -18.42 -16.88 12.60
N GLY A 201 -18.21 -16.99 13.92
CA GLY A 201 -19.23 -17.21 14.91
C GLY A 201 -19.22 -18.61 15.49
N LYS A 202 -19.62 -18.74 16.76
CA LYS A 202 -19.69 -20.01 17.49
C LYS A 202 -21.04 -20.73 17.32
N THR A 203 -22.10 -20.00 17.49
CA THR A 203 -23.49 -20.52 17.43
C THR A 203 -24.16 -20.15 16.13
N GLU A 204 -24.13 -18.90 15.75
CA GLU A 204 -24.63 -18.41 14.48
C GLU A 204 -23.46 -18.25 13.51
N ARG A 205 -23.21 -19.32 12.76
CA ARG A 205 -22.09 -19.35 11.80
C ARG A 205 -22.47 -18.69 10.49
N ALA A 206 -21.66 -17.71 10.07
CA ALA A 206 -21.86 -17.00 8.81
C ALA A 206 -20.57 -16.98 7.97
N PRO A 207 -20.67 -17.04 6.62
CA PRO A 207 -19.56 -16.75 5.74
C PRO A 207 -19.01 -15.35 6.03
N HIS A 208 -17.69 -15.23 6.12
CA HIS A 208 -17.04 -14.01 6.51
C HIS A 208 -15.66 -13.84 5.90
N GLY A 209 -15.18 -12.61 5.81
CA GLY A 209 -13.87 -12.27 5.30
C GLY A 209 -13.08 -11.41 6.28
N TRP A 210 -11.79 -11.69 6.44
CA TRP A 210 -10.87 -10.96 7.29
C TRP A 210 -9.47 -10.90 6.66
N VAL A 211 -8.53 -10.21 7.30
CA VAL A 211 -7.14 -10.11 6.85
C VAL A 211 -6.23 -10.81 7.84
N GLU A 212 -5.24 -11.53 7.34
CA GLU A 212 -4.11 -12.02 8.12
C GLU A 212 -2.83 -11.38 7.62
N ILE A 213 -1.98 -10.95 8.55
CA ILE A 213 -0.67 -10.37 8.29
C ILE A 213 0.38 -11.19 9.02
N ILE A 214 1.44 -11.57 8.31
CA ILE A 214 2.65 -12.13 8.91
C ILE A 214 3.60 -10.95 9.17
N HIS A 215 3.89 -10.69 10.44
CA HIS A 215 4.80 -9.65 10.85
C HIS A 215 6.27 -10.08 10.73
N GLU A 216 7.20 -9.13 10.85
CA GLU A 216 8.65 -9.38 10.66
C GLU A 216 9.24 -10.39 11.66
N ASP A 217 8.63 -10.52 12.83
CA ASP A 217 8.96 -11.54 13.84
C ASP A 217 8.38 -12.93 13.53
N GLY A 218 7.67 -13.08 12.39
CA GLY A 218 7.00 -14.31 11.97
C GLY A 218 5.65 -14.55 12.65
N VAL A 219 5.20 -13.65 13.53
CA VAL A 219 3.89 -13.78 14.18
C VAL A 219 2.78 -13.44 13.18
N ARG A 220 1.82 -14.35 13.09
CA ARG A 220 0.59 -14.13 12.31
C ARG A 220 -0.48 -13.49 13.19
N LEU A 221 -0.97 -12.32 12.78
CA LEU A 221 -2.06 -11.63 13.43
C LEU A 221 -3.25 -11.48 12.48
N THR A 222 -4.44 -11.49 13.05
CA THR A 222 -5.72 -11.36 12.33
C THR A 222 -6.33 -9.98 12.58
N TYR A 223 -6.88 -9.41 11.52
CA TYR A 223 -7.49 -8.08 11.51
C TYR A 223 -8.88 -8.18 10.90
N ASP A 224 -9.89 -7.78 11.65
CA ASP A 224 -11.28 -7.83 11.19
C ASP A 224 -11.98 -6.48 11.37
N VAL A 225 -11.87 -5.69 10.32
CA VAL A 225 -12.38 -4.32 10.29
C VAL A 225 -13.90 -4.27 10.42
N GLU A 226 -14.59 -5.21 9.78
CA GLU A 226 -16.07 -5.23 9.76
C GLU A 226 -16.66 -5.59 11.13
N ILE A 227 -16.14 -6.62 11.78
CA ILE A 227 -16.58 -7.00 13.13
C ILE A 227 -16.35 -5.86 14.12
N GLU A 228 -15.21 -5.18 14.09
CA GLU A 228 -14.98 -4.03 14.96
C GLU A 228 -15.93 -2.87 14.66
N MET A 229 -16.22 -2.60 13.38
CA MET A 229 -17.22 -1.62 13.00
C MET A 229 -18.61 -1.96 13.56
N VAL A 230 -19.04 -3.23 13.48
CA VAL A 230 -20.32 -3.70 14.04
C VAL A 230 -20.35 -3.55 15.55
N MET A 231 -19.29 -3.96 16.25
CA MET A 231 -19.18 -3.81 17.71
C MET A 231 -19.35 -2.34 18.12
N ARG A 232 -18.66 -1.44 17.45
CA ARG A 232 -18.76 0.01 17.73
C ARG A 232 -20.16 0.56 17.52
N ARG A 233 -20.83 0.18 16.43
CA ARG A 233 -22.22 0.62 16.16
C ARG A 233 -23.21 0.15 17.22
N LYS A 234 -22.92 -1.00 17.86
CA LYS A 234 -23.73 -1.55 18.97
C LYS A 234 -23.31 -1.05 20.34
N ASN A 235 -22.32 -0.14 20.45
CA ASN A 235 -21.65 0.26 21.68
C ASN A 235 -21.06 -0.92 22.48
N GLU A 236 -20.71 -2.00 21.80
CA GLU A 236 -20.02 -3.16 22.39
C GLU A 236 -18.52 -2.85 22.51
N ARG A 237 -17.92 -3.27 23.60
CA ARG A 237 -16.47 -3.19 23.77
C ARG A 237 -15.83 -4.38 23.07
N GLY A 238 -14.93 -4.13 22.15
CA GLY A 238 -14.15 -5.14 21.45
C GLY A 238 -13.08 -4.49 20.60
N ASP A 239 -12.01 -5.23 20.36
CA ASP A 239 -10.93 -4.85 19.46
C ASP A 239 -10.65 -6.05 18.56
N ALA A 240 -10.81 -5.88 17.27
CA ALA A 240 -10.54 -6.89 16.26
C ALA A 240 -9.29 -6.55 15.42
N TYR A 241 -8.44 -5.71 15.97
CA TYR A 241 -7.12 -5.37 15.44
C TYR A 241 -6.04 -6.25 16.06
N ALA A 242 -5.16 -6.81 15.25
CA ALA A 242 -4.00 -7.58 15.69
C ALA A 242 -4.34 -8.78 16.61
N MET A 243 -5.38 -9.50 16.28
CA MET A 243 -5.85 -10.65 17.07
C MET A 243 -4.91 -11.84 16.92
N THR A 244 -4.55 -12.46 18.04
CA THR A 244 -3.79 -13.72 18.08
C THR A 244 -4.65 -14.93 17.69
N ASP A 245 -4.01 -16.05 17.35
CA ASP A 245 -4.70 -17.30 17.04
C ASP A 245 -5.60 -17.79 18.17
N GLY A 246 -5.21 -17.59 19.42
CA GLY A 246 -6.04 -17.94 20.59
C GLY A 246 -7.31 -17.11 20.66
N TYR A 247 -7.22 -15.80 20.44
CA TYR A 247 -8.37 -14.91 20.41
C TYR A 247 -9.28 -15.24 19.23
N ARG A 248 -8.73 -15.48 18.06
CA ARG A 248 -9.43 -15.88 16.83
C ARG A 248 -10.23 -17.17 17.05
N SER A 249 -9.60 -18.20 17.59
CA SER A 249 -10.25 -19.48 17.90
C SER A 249 -11.37 -19.30 18.93
N PHE A 250 -11.14 -18.47 19.94
CA PHE A 250 -12.17 -18.17 20.94
C PHE A 250 -13.43 -17.52 20.33
N HIS A 251 -13.28 -16.68 19.29
CA HIS A 251 -14.39 -16.02 18.60
C HIS A 251 -15.00 -16.83 17.44
N GLY A 252 -14.47 -18.02 17.18
CA GLY A 252 -15.03 -18.95 16.20
C GLY A 252 -14.71 -18.65 14.75
N TYR A 253 -13.52 -18.10 14.49
CA TYR A 253 -13.00 -17.96 13.12
C TYR A 253 -12.53 -19.32 12.61
N VAL A 254 -13.06 -19.75 11.51
CA VAL A 254 -12.67 -20.98 10.81
C VAL A 254 -12.33 -20.66 9.38
N GLU A 255 -11.05 -20.79 9.05
CA GLU A 255 -10.54 -20.58 7.71
C GLU A 255 -11.08 -21.65 6.76
N MET A 256 -11.47 -21.24 5.54
CA MET A 256 -11.89 -22.17 4.50
C MET A 256 -10.64 -22.67 3.76
N PRO A 257 -10.50 -23.98 3.55
CA PRO A 257 -9.33 -24.51 2.86
C PRO A 257 -9.29 -24.08 1.39
N TYR A 258 -8.11 -23.69 0.93
CA TYR A 258 -7.85 -23.42 -0.48
C TYR A 258 -7.51 -24.72 -1.21
N LYS A 259 -7.78 -24.75 -2.52
CA LYS A 259 -7.36 -25.85 -3.38
C LYS A 259 -5.90 -25.69 -3.77
N ASP A 260 -5.13 -26.77 -3.75
CA ASP A 260 -3.69 -26.75 -4.02
C ASP A 260 -3.33 -26.23 -5.41
N ASP A 261 -4.11 -26.54 -6.43
CA ASP A 261 -3.92 -26.06 -7.80
C ASP A 261 -4.14 -24.54 -7.99
N MET A 262 -4.72 -23.90 -7.00
CA MET A 262 -5.00 -22.46 -7.01
C MET A 262 -4.02 -21.65 -6.15
N ILE A 263 -3.15 -22.30 -5.39
CA ILE A 263 -2.19 -21.62 -4.49
C ILE A 263 -1.37 -20.52 -5.17
N PRO A 264 -0.78 -20.72 -6.38
CA PRO A 264 0.00 -19.67 -7.02
C PRO A 264 -0.82 -18.41 -7.31
N ARG A 265 -2.10 -18.57 -7.62
CA ARG A 265 -3.02 -17.46 -7.86
C ARG A 265 -3.38 -16.74 -6.56
N TYR A 266 -3.63 -17.49 -5.49
CA TYR A 266 -3.90 -16.91 -4.16
C TYR A 266 -2.71 -16.11 -3.63
N ILE A 267 -1.48 -16.56 -3.85
CA ILE A 267 -0.27 -15.81 -3.51
C ILE A 267 -0.23 -14.48 -4.28
N ASN A 268 -0.43 -14.52 -5.60
CA ASN A 268 -0.41 -13.32 -6.45
C ASN A 268 -1.49 -12.31 -6.08
N GLU A 269 -2.62 -12.77 -5.56
CA GLU A 269 -3.72 -11.94 -5.09
C GLU A 269 -3.59 -11.56 -3.60
N GLY A 270 -2.53 -11.98 -2.93
CA GLY A 270 -2.29 -11.71 -1.51
C GLY A 270 -3.21 -12.49 -0.56
N MET A 271 -3.79 -13.58 -1.03
CA MET A 271 -4.66 -14.43 -0.22
C MET A 271 -3.90 -15.46 0.62
N LEU A 272 -2.69 -15.82 0.17
CA LEU A 272 -1.78 -16.68 0.90
C LEU A 272 -0.42 -16.01 1.03
N PRO A 273 0.37 -16.33 2.08
CA PRO A 273 1.78 -15.95 2.14
C PRO A 273 2.56 -16.65 1.03
N SER A 274 3.58 -15.99 0.53
CA SER A 274 4.52 -16.55 -0.46
C SER A 274 5.35 -17.67 0.13
#